data_e79227b4cd155ec31e65b942e7bbea83
#
_entry.id   e79227b4cd155ec31e65b942e7bbea83
#
_cell.length_a   1.000
_cell.length_b   1.000
_cell.length_c   1.000
_cell.angle_alpha   90.00
_cell.angle_beta   90.00
_cell.angle_gamma   90.00
#
_symmetry.space_group_name_H-M   'P 1'
#
loop_
_entity.id
_entity.type
_entity.pdbx_description
1 polymer ?
#
loop_
_entity_poly.entity_id
_entity_poly.type
_entity_poly.pdbx_seq_one_letter_code
_entity_poly.pdbx_strand_id
1 'polypeptide(L)'
;MFDEICSVYESAQDAEGRFVDRETGECIQQMSIREFCLTNRWKPYVQRLRAMRQELGSKAKKMPEYIKTKKMLPGATLSGLFSLYEDNSLTNPGQRVMVSRRESHLKQHTGWLAIDIDLSDNMQMSNFENVRMICRFRPEIGLLMRSCSGSGYFGLVRLAYPDRHKDQFKALLNDYAAIGITLDKACSNIGRVRFASWDDPEHIYINENVVPYKGLEGEQSQLVSLASRQAYRSHNESVEHRAEDNSNFWEQQRVQDRLIEVIVQELVVNHRNITESYDEWVKAGWALRSHPYGLHLFHQLSRCSSKYNEAQTNLKWQQLGNSQTVTYNYLIHACKVELGEDAYRQICRRVWSEMKS
;
A
#
# COMPACT_ATOMS: atom_id res chain seq x y z
N MET A 1 4.11 8.02 -18.57
CA MET A 1 3.37 8.01 -17.28
C MET A 1 4.16 8.84 -16.28
N PHE A 2 3.52 9.60 -15.42
CA PHE A 2 4.07 10.53 -14.43
C PHE A 2 4.75 11.77 -15.03
N ASP A 3 4.31 12.21 -16.20
CA ASP A 3 4.81 13.42 -16.87
C ASP A 3 4.09 14.68 -16.38
N GLU A 4 3.07 14.50 -15.51
CA GLU A 4 2.36 15.59 -14.85
C GLU A 4 3.31 16.40 -13.97
N ILE A 5 3.19 17.73 -14.05
CA ILE A 5 4.06 18.67 -13.34
C ILE A 5 3.51 18.94 -11.93
N CYS A 6 4.36 18.85 -10.94
CA CYS A 6 4.08 19.20 -9.55
C CYS A 6 4.97 20.34 -9.06
N SER A 7 4.58 20.97 -7.95
CA SER A 7 5.40 22.01 -7.31
C SER A 7 6.48 21.41 -6.43
N VAL A 8 7.67 21.99 -6.47
CA VAL A 8 8.85 21.56 -5.72
C VAL A 8 9.30 22.64 -4.73
N TYR A 9 9.79 22.20 -3.58
CA TYR A 9 10.21 23.03 -2.46
C TYR A 9 11.61 22.61 -2.03
N GLU A 10 12.44 23.58 -1.60
CA GLU A 10 13.82 23.32 -1.19
C GLU A 10 13.90 22.32 -0.04
N SER A 11 12.95 22.38 0.90
CA SER A 11 12.82 21.41 1.98
C SER A 11 11.35 21.12 2.28
N ALA A 12 11.02 19.86 2.47
CA ALA A 12 9.67 19.48 2.90
C ALA A 12 9.37 19.92 4.34
N GLN A 13 10.36 20.22 5.17
CA GLN A 13 10.17 20.72 6.54
C GLN A 13 9.90 22.23 6.55
N ASP A 14 10.70 22.99 5.84
CA ASP A 14 10.63 24.44 5.85
C ASP A 14 9.74 24.97 4.71
N ALA A 15 9.45 24.12 3.71
CA ALA A 15 8.61 24.39 2.56
C ALA A 15 8.86 25.76 1.95
N GLU A 16 10.11 26.16 1.85
CA GLU A 16 10.51 27.34 1.11
C GLU A 16 10.18 27.14 -0.38
N GLY A 17 9.71 28.17 -1.01
CA GLY A 17 9.09 28.12 -2.30
C GLY A 17 9.98 27.87 -3.49
N ARG A 18 11.21 27.44 -3.28
CA ARG A 18 12.14 27.12 -4.36
C ARG A 18 13.10 26.00 -3.95
N PHE A 19 13.53 25.26 -4.93
CA PHE A 19 14.57 24.28 -4.82
C PHE A 19 15.74 24.73 -5.70
N VAL A 20 16.95 24.80 -5.13
CA VAL A 20 18.16 25.03 -5.88
C VAL A 20 18.83 23.69 -6.11
N ASP A 21 18.98 23.32 -7.37
CA ASP A 21 19.79 22.16 -7.76
C ASP A 21 21.25 22.44 -7.42
N ARG A 22 21.85 21.56 -6.62
CA ARG A 22 23.21 21.78 -6.11
C ARG A 22 24.30 21.44 -7.12
N GLU A 23 23.96 20.65 -8.13
CA GLU A 23 24.90 20.30 -9.20
C GLU A 23 24.95 21.39 -10.27
N THR A 24 23.79 21.95 -10.61
CA THR A 24 23.67 22.96 -11.67
C THR A 24 23.55 24.39 -11.15
N GLY A 25 23.16 24.58 -9.89
CA GLY A 25 22.86 25.90 -9.31
C GLY A 25 21.52 26.48 -9.79
N GLU A 26 20.73 25.73 -10.54
CA GLU A 26 19.43 26.17 -11.06
C GLU A 26 18.35 26.16 -9.98
N CYS A 27 17.47 27.17 -10.01
CA CYS A 27 16.31 27.23 -9.16
C CYS A 27 15.13 26.47 -9.80
N ILE A 28 14.78 25.33 -9.21
CA ILE A 28 13.69 24.47 -9.71
C ILE A 28 12.48 24.68 -8.80
N GLN A 29 11.37 25.10 -9.38
CA GLN A 29 10.09 25.30 -8.67
C GLN A 29 9.03 24.28 -9.10
N GLN A 30 9.24 23.64 -10.23
CA GLN A 30 8.33 22.67 -10.86
C GLN A 30 9.15 21.55 -11.47
N MET A 31 8.59 20.35 -11.40
CA MET A 31 9.25 19.14 -11.91
C MET A 31 8.18 18.13 -12.30
N SER A 32 8.45 17.24 -13.24
CA SER A 32 7.56 16.11 -13.47
C SER A 32 7.60 15.15 -12.28
N ILE A 33 6.48 14.50 -12.02
CA ILE A 33 6.41 13.46 -10.97
C ILE A 33 7.46 12.37 -11.24
N ARG A 34 7.65 12.00 -12.52
CA ARG A 34 8.68 11.03 -12.94
C ARG A 34 10.07 11.47 -12.49
N GLU A 35 10.45 12.68 -12.80
CA GLU A 35 11.76 13.21 -12.48
C GLU A 35 11.98 13.33 -10.96
N PHE A 36 10.96 13.74 -10.22
CA PHE A 36 11.04 13.81 -8.76
C PHE A 36 11.16 12.43 -8.10
N CYS A 37 10.40 11.44 -8.56
CA CYS A 37 10.31 10.12 -7.90
C CYS A 37 11.36 9.13 -8.39
N LEU A 38 11.77 9.19 -9.67
CA LEU A 38 12.54 8.12 -10.34
C LEU A 38 13.98 8.53 -10.68
N THR A 39 14.54 9.50 -9.97
CA THR A 39 15.91 9.97 -10.15
C THR A 39 16.88 9.33 -9.15
N ASN A 40 18.14 9.22 -9.52
CA ASN A 40 19.22 8.81 -8.63
C ASN A 40 19.81 9.97 -7.80
N ARG A 41 19.41 11.23 -8.03
CA ARG A 41 19.89 12.42 -7.33
C ARG A 41 19.81 12.29 -5.82
N TRP A 42 18.75 11.68 -5.32
CA TRP A 42 18.46 11.59 -3.90
C TRP A 42 19.11 10.39 -3.22
N LYS A 43 19.67 9.45 -4.00
CA LYS A 43 20.27 8.20 -3.51
C LYS A 43 21.25 8.39 -2.36
N PRO A 44 22.27 9.28 -2.43
CA PRO A 44 23.26 9.41 -1.36
C PRO A 44 22.63 9.83 -0.02
N TYR A 45 21.71 10.78 -0.06
CA TYR A 45 21.03 11.28 1.14
C TYR A 45 20.09 10.23 1.74
N VAL A 46 19.33 9.53 0.89
CA VAL A 46 18.38 8.50 1.32
C VAL A 46 19.13 7.30 1.93
N GLN A 47 20.20 6.85 1.29
CA GLN A 47 21.03 5.76 1.84
C GLN A 47 21.62 6.13 3.21
N ARG A 48 22.12 7.36 3.37
CA ARG A 48 22.63 7.85 4.66
C ARG A 48 21.54 7.90 5.74
N LEU A 49 20.35 8.38 5.43
CA LEU A 49 19.21 8.39 6.34
C LEU A 49 18.81 6.98 6.78
N ARG A 50 18.75 6.03 5.84
CA ARG A 50 18.40 4.63 6.11
C ARG A 50 19.48 3.93 6.94
N ALA A 51 20.75 4.16 6.65
CA ALA A 51 21.87 3.63 7.45
C ALA A 51 21.79 4.09 8.91
N MET A 52 21.60 5.41 9.15
CA MET A 52 21.42 5.93 10.52
C MET A 52 20.17 5.32 11.20
N ARG A 53 19.11 5.07 10.45
CA ARG A 53 17.90 4.42 10.99
C ARG A 53 18.13 2.95 11.32
N GLN A 54 18.90 2.25 10.52
CA GLN A 54 19.26 0.84 10.77
C GLN A 54 20.13 0.73 12.03
N GLU A 55 21.07 1.63 12.23
CA GLU A 55 22.00 1.63 13.37
C GLU A 55 21.30 2.07 14.67
N LEU A 56 20.54 3.16 14.65
CA LEU A 56 20.03 3.85 15.85
C LEU A 56 18.52 3.67 16.06
N GLY A 57 17.84 2.95 15.18
CA GLY A 57 16.39 2.76 15.24
C GLY A 57 15.63 4.08 15.24
N SER A 58 14.60 4.20 16.09
CA SER A 58 13.79 5.42 16.22
C SER A 58 14.57 6.62 16.75
N LYS A 59 15.67 6.40 17.48
CA LYS A 59 16.52 7.45 18.05
C LYS A 59 17.19 8.30 16.96
N ALA A 60 17.43 7.72 15.78
CA ALA A 60 18.02 8.44 14.64
C ALA A 60 17.29 9.76 14.32
N LYS A 61 15.95 9.77 14.41
CA LYS A 61 15.13 10.96 14.10
C LYS A 61 15.48 12.20 14.96
N LYS A 62 16.09 12.00 16.14
CA LYS A 62 16.49 13.07 17.06
C LYS A 62 17.95 13.52 16.86
N MET A 63 18.72 12.81 16.05
CA MET A 63 20.12 13.13 15.82
C MET A 63 20.25 14.35 14.89
N PRO A 64 21.11 15.34 15.24
CA PRO A 64 21.33 16.53 14.41
C PRO A 64 21.74 16.19 12.98
N GLU A 65 22.59 15.19 12.82
CA GLU A 65 23.04 14.69 11.52
C GLU A 65 21.89 14.16 10.64
N TYR A 66 20.97 13.40 11.24
CA TYR A 66 19.80 12.90 10.55
C TYR A 66 18.90 14.05 10.09
N ILE A 67 18.63 15.01 10.99
CA ILE A 67 17.81 16.19 10.70
C ILE A 67 18.45 16.99 9.56
N LYS A 68 19.77 17.25 9.65
CA LYS A 68 20.51 17.95 8.60
C LYS A 68 20.42 17.22 7.26
N THR A 69 20.70 15.92 7.24
CA THR A 69 20.64 15.11 6.01
C THR A 69 19.22 15.12 5.42
N LYS A 70 18.18 15.02 6.25
CA LYS A 70 16.79 15.05 5.80
C LYS A 70 16.40 16.40 5.20
N LYS A 71 16.89 17.52 5.73
CA LYS A 71 16.70 18.87 5.17
C LYS A 71 17.40 19.08 3.82
N MET A 72 18.34 18.20 3.46
CA MET A 72 18.96 18.23 2.12
C MET A 72 18.05 17.64 1.02
N LEU A 73 16.98 16.95 1.40
CA LEU A 73 16.02 16.42 0.45
C LEU A 73 14.94 17.48 0.16
N PRO A 74 14.67 17.77 -1.12
CA PRO A 74 13.55 18.62 -1.49
C PRO A 74 12.23 17.94 -1.16
N GLY A 75 11.15 18.71 -1.21
CA GLY A 75 9.80 18.24 -1.11
C GLY A 75 9.00 18.58 -2.36
N ALA A 76 7.95 17.79 -2.64
CA ALA A 76 7.02 18.09 -3.71
C ALA A 76 5.57 17.86 -3.30
N THR A 77 4.66 18.62 -3.88
CA THR A 77 3.21 18.39 -3.77
C THR A 77 2.75 17.55 -4.94
N LEU A 78 2.91 16.22 -4.83
CA LEU A 78 2.69 15.28 -5.94
C LEU A 78 1.23 15.26 -6.44
N SER A 79 0.28 15.72 -5.61
CA SER A 79 -1.13 15.82 -5.99
C SER A 79 -1.50 17.11 -6.72
N GLY A 80 -0.62 18.13 -6.73
CA GLY A 80 -0.97 19.42 -7.30
C GLY A 80 0.20 20.29 -7.72
N LEU A 81 -0.07 21.07 -8.75
CA LEU A 81 0.74 22.20 -9.19
C LEU A 81 0.13 23.48 -8.61
N PHE A 82 0.92 24.26 -7.88
CA PHE A 82 0.49 25.48 -7.21
C PHE A 82 1.04 26.72 -7.86
N SER A 83 0.30 27.84 -7.71
CA SER A 83 0.72 29.14 -8.20
C SER A 83 1.93 29.66 -7.44
N LEU A 84 2.78 30.38 -8.14
CA LEU A 84 3.80 31.23 -7.55
C LEU A 84 3.16 32.50 -6.99
N TYR A 85 3.73 33.02 -5.93
CA TYR A 85 3.34 34.33 -5.38
C TYR A 85 4.61 35.04 -4.87
N GLU A 86 4.57 36.37 -4.84
CA GLU A 86 5.64 37.15 -4.27
C GLU A 86 5.53 37.18 -2.74
N ASP A 87 6.67 37.03 -2.08
CA ASP A 87 6.75 37.23 -0.64
C ASP A 87 6.75 38.73 -0.33
N ASN A 88 5.62 39.22 0.12
CA ASN A 88 5.43 40.61 0.55
C ASN A 88 5.68 40.78 2.06
N SER A 89 6.47 39.88 2.69
CA SER A 89 6.83 40.05 4.10
C SER A 89 7.60 41.35 4.34
N LEU A 90 7.42 41.93 5.55
CA LEU A 90 8.08 43.18 5.94
C LEU A 90 9.62 43.07 5.95
N THR A 91 10.15 41.85 5.99
CA THR A 91 11.58 41.58 6.00
C THR A 91 12.23 41.55 4.61
N ASN A 92 11.48 41.13 3.58
CA ASN A 92 11.98 41.05 2.20
C ASN A 92 10.87 41.24 1.17
N PRO A 93 10.23 42.39 1.11
CA PRO A 93 9.10 42.63 0.19
C PRO A 93 9.57 42.54 -1.27
N GLY A 94 8.91 41.72 -2.09
CA GLY A 94 9.17 41.58 -3.51
C GLY A 94 10.45 40.89 -3.93
N GLN A 95 11.27 40.36 -2.96
CA GLN A 95 12.55 39.74 -3.26
C GLN A 95 12.48 38.22 -3.45
N ARG A 96 11.40 37.57 -3.02
CA ARG A 96 11.24 36.11 -3.12
C ARG A 96 9.95 35.74 -3.85
N VAL A 97 10.09 34.86 -4.82
CA VAL A 97 8.94 34.21 -5.44
C VAL A 97 8.76 32.85 -4.76
N MET A 98 7.63 32.68 -4.10
CA MET A 98 7.29 31.52 -3.32
C MET A 98 6.26 30.64 -4.04
N VAL A 99 6.33 29.33 -3.84
CA VAL A 99 5.29 28.41 -4.29
C VAL A 99 4.27 28.23 -3.15
N SER A 100 3.01 28.54 -3.43
CA SER A 100 1.94 28.35 -2.46
C SER A 100 1.62 26.86 -2.25
N ARG A 101 1.09 26.54 -1.07
CA ARG A 101 0.51 25.22 -0.75
C ARG A 101 -0.97 25.31 -0.34
N ARG A 102 -1.56 26.49 -0.45
CA ARG A 102 -2.97 26.70 -0.11
C ARG A 102 -3.84 26.18 -1.26
N GLU A 103 -4.91 25.47 -0.93
CA GLU A 103 -5.84 24.93 -1.95
C GLU A 103 -6.38 26.02 -2.87
N SER A 104 -6.61 27.23 -2.36
CA SER A 104 -7.02 28.40 -3.17
C SER A 104 -6.01 28.81 -4.25
N HIS A 105 -4.76 28.39 -4.14
CA HIS A 105 -3.71 28.65 -5.10
C HIS A 105 -3.34 27.42 -5.95
N LEU A 106 -4.17 26.37 -5.89
CA LEU A 106 -4.01 25.20 -6.76
C LEU A 106 -4.27 25.62 -8.21
N LYS A 107 -3.26 25.51 -9.05
CA LYS A 107 -3.36 25.74 -10.50
C LYS A 107 -3.97 24.55 -11.22
N GLN A 108 -3.48 23.37 -10.87
CA GLN A 108 -3.86 22.13 -11.53
C GLN A 108 -3.65 20.97 -10.59
N HIS A 109 -4.66 20.11 -10.49
CA HIS A 109 -4.52 18.80 -9.87
C HIS A 109 -3.80 17.85 -10.85
N THR A 110 -2.80 17.09 -10.37
CA THR A 110 -2.04 16.14 -11.22
C THR A 110 -2.85 14.92 -11.62
N GLY A 111 -4.00 14.69 -10.99
CA GLY A 111 -4.77 13.45 -11.14
C GLY A 111 -4.22 12.30 -10.28
N TRP A 112 -3.14 12.53 -9.54
CA TRP A 112 -2.55 11.59 -8.60
C TRP A 112 -2.82 12.01 -7.16
N LEU A 113 -3.14 11.04 -6.33
CA LEU A 113 -3.22 11.20 -4.88
C LEU A 113 -2.01 10.49 -4.27
N ALA A 114 -1.19 11.24 -3.56
CA ALA A 114 -0.04 10.67 -2.85
C ALA A 114 -0.49 10.08 -1.51
N ILE A 115 -0.27 8.79 -1.29
CA ILE A 115 -0.56 8.09 -0.05
C ILE A 115 0.73 7.79 0.73
N ASP A 116 0.61 7.76 2.06
CA ASP A 116 1.66 7.36 3.00
C ASP A 116 1.20 6.16 3.81
N ILE A 117 2.08 5.17 3.95
CA ILE A 117 1.87 3.96 4.73
C ILE A 117 3.07 3.81 5.66
N ASP A 118 2.93 4.30 6.89
CA ASP A 118 4.01 4.26 7.87
C ASP A 118 3.94 2.98 8.72
N LEU A 119 5.11 2.41 9.02
CA LEU A 119 5.22 1.24 9.90
C LEU A 119 4.59 1.49 11.27
N SER A 120 4.76 2.70 11.83
CA SER A 120 4.21 3.06 13.14
C SER A 120 2.70 2.94 13.23
N ASP A 121 2.00 3.16 12.11
CA ASP A 121 0.55 3.13 12.03
C ASP A 121 0.02 1.76 11.58
N ASN A 122 0.93 0.84 11.24
CA ASN A 122 0.64 -0.50 10.72
C ASN A 122 1.36 -1.61 11.51
N MET A 123 1.57 -1.38 12.82
CA MET A 123 2.28 -2.32 13.70
C MET A 123 1.55 -3.67 13.90
N GLN A 124 0.26 -3.72 13.57
CA GLN A 124 -0.54 -4.95 13.55
C GLN A 124 -0.10 -5.93 12.47
N MET A 125 0.64 -5.47 11.47
CA MET A 125 1.15 -6.33 10.40
C MET A 125 2.38 -7.09 10.87
N SER A 126 2.32 -8.41 10.88
CA SER A 126 3.43 -9.28 11.29
C SER A 126 4.69 -9.09 10.43
N ASN A 127 4.52 -8.76 9.16
CA ASN A 127 5.59 -8.39 8.24
C ASN A 127 5.17 -7.17 7.43
N PHE A 128 5.79 -6.03 7.72
CA PHE A 128 5.48 -4.77 7.04
C PHE A 128 5.81 -4.78 5.54
N GLU A 129 6.71 -5.65 5.08
CA GLU A 129 6.98 -5.84 3.64
C GLU A 129 5.76 -6.36 2.87
N ASN A 130 4.79 -6.96 3.55
CA ASN A 130 3.53 -7.39 2.95
C ASN A 130 2.72 -6.21 2.38
N VAL A 131 2.86 -5.00 2.94
CA VAL A 131 2.27 -3.77 2.38
C VAL A 131 2.62 -3.63 0.90
N ARG A 132 3.88 -3.84 0.55
CA ARG A 132 4.37 -3.75 -0.83
C ARG A 132 3.67 -4.75 -1.75
N MET A 133 3.46 -5.97 -1.25
CA MET A 133 2.78 -7.01 -2.02
C MET A 133 1.29 -6.71 -2.18
N ILE A 134 0.61 -6.32 -1.10
CA ILE A 134 -0.80 -5.96 -1.13
C ILE A 134 -1.04 -4.81 -2.12
N CYS A 135 -0.23 -3.77 -2.01
CA CYS A 135 -0.34 -2.58 -2.87
C CYS A 135 -0.09 -2.88 -4.36
N ARG A 136 0.75 -3.87 -4.69
CA ARG A 136 0.95 -4.30 -6.09
C ARG A 136 -0.31 -4.88 -6.75
N PHE A 137 -1.25 -5.35 -5.95
CA PHE A 137 -2.53 -5.86 -6.46
C PHE A 137 -3.65 -4.82 -6.45
N ARG A 138 -3.34 -3.59 -6.07
CA ARG A 138 -4.29 -2.48 -6.13
C ARG A 138 -4.18 -1.82 -7.50
N PRO A 139 -5.21 -1.97 -8.37
CA PRO A 139 -5.13 -1.54 -9.77
C PRO A 139 -5.02 -0.02 -9.91
N GLU A 140 -5.43 0.74 -8.89
CA GLU A 140 -5.35 2.19 -8.85
C GLU A 140 -3.97 2.73 -8.46
N ILE A 141 -3.07 1.89 -7.92
CA ILE A 141 -1.69 2.30 -7.62
C ILE A 141 -0.87 2.31 -8.89
N GLY A 142 -0.36 3.49 -9.26
CA GLY A 142 0.58 3.66 -10.37
C GLY A 142 2.05 3.55 -9.95
N LEU A 143 2.37 4.01 -8.73
CA LEU A 143 3.72 3.97 -8.17
C LEU A 143 3.65 3.55 -6.71
N LEU A 144 4.57 2.70 -6.28
CA LEU A 144 4.86 2.44 -4.86
C LEU A 144 6.36 2.30 -4.66
N MET A 145 6.90 3.01 -3.69
CA MET A 145 8.31 2.93 -3.31
C MET A 145 8.52 3.23 -1.83
N ARG A 146 9.66 2.83 -1.30
CA ARG A 146 10.01 3.04 0.11
C ARG A 146 10.27 4.52 0.40
N SER A 147 9.80 4.99 1.55
CA SER A 147 10.03 6.36 2.01
C SER A 147 11.52 6.66 2.25
N CYS A 148 11.90 7.94 2.27
CA CYS A 148 13.29 8.36 2.48
C CYS A 148 13.91 7.85 3.78
N SER A 149 13.10 7.68 4.83
CA SER A 149 13.53 7.13 6.12
C SER A 149 13.63 5.61 6.16
N GLY A 150 13.11 4.91 5.14
CA GLY A 150 13.04 3.46 5.09
C GLY A 150 11.98 2.82 5.99
N SER A 151 11.24 3.60 6.80
CA SER A 151 10.26 3.10 7.76
C SER A 151 8.81 3.13 7.26
N GLY A 152 8.60 3.26 5.98
CA GLY A 152 7.29 3.30 5.38
C GLY A 152 7.37 3.20 3.87
N TYR A 153 6.22 3.14 3.25
CA TYR A 153 6.05 3.23 1.81
C TYR A 153 5.25 4.48 1.47
N PHE A 154 5.47 5.02 0.29
CA PHE A 154 4.54 5.95 -0.30
C PHE A 154 4.13 5.46 -1.68
N GLY A 155 2.93 5.82 -2.07
CA GLY A 155 2.39 5.46 -3.37
C GLY A 155 1.65 6.61 -4.02
N LEU A 156 1.40 6.45 -5.32
CA LEU A 156 0.57 7.33 -6.13
C LEU A 156 -0.65 6.56 -6.61
N VAL A 157 -1.82 6.99 -6.19
CA VAL A 157 -3.12 6.46 -6.61
C VAL A 157 -3.69 7.35 -7.69
N ARG A 158 -4.07 6.78 -8.83
CA ARG A 158 -4.75 7.53 -9.90
C ARG A 158 -6.19 7.79 -9.48
N LEU A 159 -6.63 9.05 -9.48
CA LEU A 159 -7.99 9.42 -9.18
C LEU A 159 -8.85 9.49 -10.45
N ALA A 160 -10.10 9.02 -10.36
CA ALA A 160 -11.09 9.19 -11.40
C ALA A 160 -11.71 10.61 -11.37
N TYR A 161 -11.78 11.20 -10.18
CA TYR A 161 -12.41 12.51 -9.94
C TYR A 161 -11.46 13.41 -9.13
N PRO A 162 -10.41 13.98 -9.75
CA PRO A 162 -9.39 14.78 -9.05
C PRO A 162 -9.95 16.02 -8.33
N ASP A 163 -11.05 16.60 -8.82
CA ASP A 163 -11.81 17.68 -8.20
C ASP A 163 -12.49 17.28 -6.88
N ARG A 164 -12.69 15.98 -6.67
CA ARG A 164 -13.22 15.37 -5.45
C ARG A 164 -12.17 14.67 -4.61
N HIS A 165 -10.94 15.18 -4.59
CA HIS A 165 -9.78 14.57 -3.93
C HIS A 165 -10.07 14.11 -2.51
N LYS A 166 -10.69 14.95 -1.67
CA LYS A 166 -10.97 14.64 -0.27
C LYS A 166 -11.98 13.50 -0.11
N ASP A 167 -13.02 13.49 -0.94
CA ASP A 167 -14.05 12.44 -0.89
C ASP A 167 -13.49 11.10 -1.36
N GLN A 168 -12.68 11.13 -2.44
CA GLN A 168 -12.00 9.93 -2.91
C GLN A 168 -10.98 9.43 -1.87
N PHE A 169 -10.26 10.33 -1.20
CA PHE A 169 -9.33 9.95 -0.16
C PHE A 169 -10.04 9.30 1.04
N LYS A 170 -11.19 9.81 1.47
CA LYS A 170 -11.97 9.21 2.56
C LYS A 170 -12.46 7.80 2.22
N ALA A 171 -12.94 7.60 0.98
CA ALA A 171 -13.30 6.27 0.51
C ALA A 171 -12.08 5.34 0.48
N LEU A 172 -10.93 5.84 0.01
CA LEU A 172 -9.68 5.09 -0.04
C LEU A 172 -9.19 4.68 1.35
N LEU A 173 -9.33 5.56 2.37
CA LEU A 173 -9.02 5.22 3.78
C LEU A 173 -9.81 3.99 4.24
N ASN A 174 -11.10 3.95 3.94
CA ASN A 174 -11.98 2.84 4.32
C ASN A 174 -11.59 1.56 3.57
N ASP A 175 -11.32 1.67 2.26
CA ASP A 175 -10.92 0.52 1.44
C ASP A 175 -9.59 -0.09 1.89
N TYR A 176 -8.61 0.76 2.25
CA TYR A 176 -7.33 0.27 2.74
C TYR A 176 -7.43 -0.26 4.16
N ALA A 177 -8.23 0.36 5.03
CA ALA A 177 -8.52 -0.17 6.36
C ALA A 177 -9.18 -1.56 6.29
N ALA A 178 -10.08 -1.79 5.33
CA ALA A 178 -10.73 -3.09 5.14
C ALA A 178 -9.75 -4.22 4.75
N ILE A 179 -8.59 -3.88 4.20
CA ILE A 179 -7.51 -4.83 3.89
C ILE A 179 -6.34 -4.77 4.90
N GLY A 180 -6.57 -4.15 6.05
CA GLY A 180 -5.61 -4.10 7.16
C GLY A 180 -4.48 -3.08 7.00
N ILE A 181 -4.60 -2.12 6.07
CA ILE A 181 -3.61 -1.05 5.86
C ILE A 181 -4.18 0.29 6.36
N THR A 182 -3.44 0.94 7.24
CA THR A 182 -3.72 2.30 7.71
C THR A 182 -2.94 3.31 6.88
N LEU A 183 -3.63 4.23 6.21
CA LEU A 183 -3.02 5.35 5.48
C LEU A 183 -2.88 6.58 6.38
N ASP A 184 -1.83 7.40 6.17
CA ASP A 184 -1.70 8.70 6.85
C ASP A 184 -2.83 9.64 6.41
N LYS A 185 -3.67 10.04 7.37
CA LYS A 185 -4.82 10.94 7.14
C LYS A 185 -4.42 12.31 6.60
N ALA A 186 -3.18 12.74 6.83
CA ALA A 186 -2.68 14.01 6.30
C ALA A 186 -2.59 14.03 4.76
N CYS A 187 -2.64 12.89 4.10
CA CYS A 187 -2.67 12.77 2.65
C CYS A 187 -4.00 13.26 2.02
N SER A 188 -5.02 13.55 2.83
CA SER A 188 -6.24 14.26 2.39
C SER A 188 -5.98 15.68 1.87
N ASN A 189 -4.83 16.26 2.22
CA ASN A 189 -4.45 17.61 1.81
C ASN A 189 -3.68 17.58 0.50
N ILE A 190 -4.23 18.18 -0.56
CA ILE A 190 -3.59 18.29 -1.88
C ILE A 190 -2.21 18.97 -1.79
N GLY A 191 -2.07 19.94 -0.89
CA GLY A 191 -0.81 20.64 -0.62
C GLY A 191 0.15 19.88 0.30
N ARG A 192 -0.09 18.60 0.59
CA ARG A 192 0.82 17.76 1.38
C ARG A 192 2.15 17.61 0.68
N VAL A 193 3.20 18.13 1.31
CA VAL A 193 4.57 18.02 0.80
C VAL A 193 5.15 16.66 1.16
N ARG A 194 5.70 16.01 0.15
CA ARG A 194 6.41 14.75 0.29
C ARG A 194 7.90 14.95 0.10
N PHE A 195 8.71 14.38 1.00
CA PHE A 195 10.15 14.34 0.80
C PHE A 195 10.51 13.51 -0.44
N ALA A 196 11.50 13.98 -1.18
CA ALA A 196 12.15 13.16 -2.18
C ALA A 196 12.68 11.87 -1.55
N SER A 197 12.62 10.79 -2.30
CA SER A 197 13.08 9.48 -1.89
C SER A 197 13.83 8.81 -3.03
N TRP A 198 14.40 7.66 -2.74
CA TRP A 198 15.04 6.78 -3.70
C TRP A 198 14.84 5.33 -3.27
N ASP A 199 14.72 4.45 -4.22
CA ASP A 199 14.74 3.00 -3.97
C ASP A 199 15.48 2.31 -5.12
N ASP A 200 15.93 1.06 -4.92
CA ASP A 200 16.46 0.29 -6.03
C ASP A 200 15.36 0.07 -7.09
N PRO A 201 15.71 0.18 -8.38
CA PRO A 201 14.72 0.05 -9.46
C PRO A 201 13.90 -1.25 -9.39
N GLU A 202 14.51 -2.35 -8.97
CA GLU A 202 13.83 -3.64 -8.77
C GLU A 202 12.83 -3.63 -7.61
N HIS A 203 12.96 -2.67 -6.70
CA HIS A 203 12.09 -2.47 -5.56
C HIS A 203 10.98 -1.44 -5.81
N ILE A 204 11.10 -0.63 -6.83
CA ILE A 204 10.05 0.30 -7.22
C ILE A 204 8.96 -0.47 -7.97
N TYR A 205 7.72 -0.32 -7.53
CA TYR A 205 6.57 -0.81 -8.29
C TYR A 205 6.02 0.31 -9.16
N ILE A 206 5.91 0.03 -10.46
CA ILE A 206 5.25 0.89 -11.45
C ILE A 206 4.20 0.05 -12.17
N ASN A 207 2.97 0.56 -12.21
CA ASN A 207 1.86 -0.04 -12.94
C ASN A 207 1.53 0.81 -14.16
N GLU A 208 1.92 0.35 -15.33
CA GLU A 208 1.64 1.06 -16.59
C GLU A 208 0.17 1.00 -17.01
N ASN A 209 -0.59 0.02 -16.47
CA ASN A 209 -2.00 -0.18 -16.75
C ASN A 209 -2.87 0.26 -15.56
N VAL A 210 -2.56 1.39 -14.96
CA VAL A 210 -3.27 1.89 -13.78
C VAL A 210 -4.73 2.18 -14.08
N VAL A 211 -5.62 1.69 -13.22
CA VAL A 211 -7.06 1.94 -13.31
C VAL A 211 -7.44 3.06 -12.35
N PRO A 212 -8.07 4.15 -12.80
CA PRO A 212 -8.45 5.23 -11.91
C PRO A 212 -9.41 4.77 -10.80
N TYR A 213 -9.10 5.17 -9.56
CA TYR A 213 -9.92 4.91 -8.38
C TYR A 213 -11.22 5.71 -8.45
N LYS A 214 -12.38 5.04 -8.32
CA LYS A 214 -13.72 5.64 -8.48
C LYS A 214 -14.49 5.80 -7.16
N GLY A 215 -13.99 5.24 -6.04
CA GLY A 215 -14.69 5.30 -4.76
C GLY A 215 -14.89 6.74 -4.29
N LEU A 216 -16.05 7.02 -3.71
CA LEU A 216 -16.43 8.31 -3.13
C LEU A 216 -16.96 8.11 -1.71
N GLU A 217 -16.81 9.13 -0.85
CA GLU A 217 -17.39 9.09 0.50
C GLU A 217 -18.91 8.91 0.44
N GLY A 218 -19.43 8.00 1.28
CA GLY A 218 -20.86 7.67 1.34
C GLY A 218 -21.32 6.63 0.32
N GLU A 219 -20.52 6.28 -0.67
CA GLU A 219 -20.74 5.11 -1.49
C GLU A 219 -20.18 3.88 -0.77
N GLN A 220 -20.93 2.78 -0.76
CA GLN A 220 -20.41 1.52 -0.22
C GLN A 220 -19.13 1.15 -0.98
N SER A 221 -18.06 0.89 -0.25
CA SER A 221 -16.80 0.41 -0.83
C SER A 221 -17.07 -0.70 -1.83
N GLN A 222 -16.59 -0.54 -3.07
CA GLN A 222 -16.77 -1.58 -4.10
C GLN A 222 -16.13 -2.91 -3.67
N LEU A 223 -15.15 -2.88 -2.78
CA LEU A 223 -14.52 -4.09 -2.21
C LEU A 223 -15.45 -4.76 -1.18
N VAL A 224 -16.13 -3.98 -0.36
CA VAL A 224 -17.15 -4.49 0.59
C VAL A 224 -18.41 -4.92 -0.15
N SER A 225 -18.78 -4.23 -1.25
CA SER A 225 -20.03 -4.54 -1.99
C SER A 225 -19.99 -5.87 -2.75
N LEU A 226 -18.82 -6.34 -3.18
CA LEU A 226 -18.72 -7.65 -3.84
C LEU A 226 -18.81 -8.81 -2.83
N ALA A 227 -18.25 -8.63 -1.63
CA ALA A 227 -18.36 -9.64 -0.57
C ALA A 227 -19.71 -9.59 0.14
N SER A 228 -20.29 -8.40 0.36
CA SER A 228 -21.55 -8.23 1.10
C SER A 228 -22.82 -8.36 0.24
N ARG A 229 -22.79 -8.11 -1.06
CA ARG A 229 -23.96 -8.34 -1.93
C ARG A 229 -24.39 -9.81 -2.03
N GLN A 230 -23.46 -10.75 -1.83
CA GLN A 230 -23.81 -12.18 -1.77
C GLN A 230 -24.27 -12.61 -0.37
N ALA A 231 -23.74 -12.03 0.70
CA ALA A 231 -24.19 -12.30 2.07
C ALA A 231 -25.55 -11.63 2.39
N TYR A 232 -25.84 -10.45 1.80
CA TYR A 232 -27.06 -9.68 2.09
C TYR A 232 -28.33 -10.21 1.42
N ARG A 233 -28.23 -11.00 0.34
CA ARG A 233 -29.41 -11.61 -0.32
C ARG A 233 -29.99 -12.82 0.38
N SER A 234 -29.25 -13.43 1.32
CA SER A 234 -29.73 -14.60 2.07
C SER A 234 -30.22 -14.31 3.50
N HIS A 235 -30.23 -13.05 3.97
CA HIS A 235 -30.47 -12.76 5.41
C HIS A 235 -31.42 -11.60 5.69
N ASN A 236 -32.31 -11.22 4.80
CA ASN A 236 -33.25 -10.12 5.03
C ASN A 236 -34.62 -10.59 5.57
N GLU A 237 -34.61 -11.55 6.51
CA GLU A 237 -35.76 -11.80 7.40
C GLU A 237 -35.22 -12.09 8.82
N SER A 238 -35.12 -11.06 9.63
CA SER A 238 -34.76 -11.08 11.06
C SER A 238 -33.47 -10.39 11.45
N VAL A 239 -33.44 -9.05 11.58
CA VAL A 239 -32.39 -8.37 12.34
C VAL A 239 -32.94 -7.12 13.02
N GLU A 240 -33.38 -7.26 14.25
CA GLU A 240 -33.45 -6.19 15.25
C GLU A 240 -32.62 -6.46 16.52
N HIS A 241 -31.70 -7.42 16.52
CA HIS A 241 -30.76 -7.63 17.62
C HIS A 241 -29.43 -8.14 17.07
N ARG A 242 -28.37 -7.34 17.04
CA ARG A 242 -26.96 -7.83 17.05
C ARG A 242 -25.93 -6.73 16.75
N ALA A 243 -25.65 -5.85 17.69
CA ALA A 243 -24.46 -5.01 17.69
C ALA A 243 -23.22 -5.70 18.34
N GLU A 244 -23.45 -6.78 19.11
CA GLU A 244 -22.36 -7.50 19.83
C GLU A 244 -21.77 -8.69 19.07
N ASP A 245 -22.42 -9.17 18.00
CA ASP A 245 -22.01 -10.37 17.26
C ASP A 245 -20.97 -10.09 16.16
N ASN A 246 -20.79 -8.84 15.76
CA ASN A 246 -19.86 -8.48 14.67
C ASN A 246 -18.37 -8.53 15.08
N SER A 247 -18.03 -8.27 16.34
CA SER A 247 -16.63 -8.34 16.79
C SER A 247 -16.11 -9.79 16.79
N ASN A 248 -16.92 -10.73 17.24
CA ASN A 248 -16.58 -12.16 17.26
C ASN A 248 -16.44 -12.76 15.86
N PHE A 249 -17.27 -12.31 14.89
CA PHE A 249 -17.17 -12.78 13.50
C PHE A 249 -15.85 -12.38 12.84
N TRP A 250 -15.44 -11.10 12.99
CA TRP A 250 -14.18 -10.60 12.41
C TRP A 250 -12.96 -11.20 13.10
N GLU A 251 -13.04 -11.47 14.38
CA GLU A 251 -11.97 -12.15 15.11
C GLU A 251 -11.83 -13.61 14.65
N GLN A 252 -12.93 -14.33 14.49
CA GLN A 252 -12.93 -15.69 13.94
C GLN A 252 -12.40 -15.72 12.50
N GLN A 253 -12.76 -14.77 11.66
CA GLN A 253 -12.26 -14.69 10.29
C GLN A 253 -10.75 -14.44 10.25
N ARG A 254 -10.21 -13.57 11.09
CA ARG A 254 -8.76 -13.33 11.21
C ARG A 254 -8.00 -14.59 11.64
N VAL A 255 -8.55 -15.33 12.60
CA VAL A 255 -7.96 -16.59 13.05
C VAL A 255 -7.96 -17.61 11.91
N GLN A 256 -9.03 -17.68 11.12
CA GLN A 256 -9.10 -18.59 9.97
C GLN A 256 -8.10 -18.18 8.87
N ASP A 257 -8.05 -16.90 8.51
CA ASP A 257 -7.11 -16.41 7.50
C ASP A 257 -5.67 -16.69 7.93
N ARG A 258 -5.32 -16.40 9.19
CA ARG A 258 -4.00 -16.72 9.74
C ARG A 258 -3.68 -18.21 9.71
N LEU A 259 -4.67 -19.06 10.02
CA LEU A 259 -4.52 -20.52 9.96
C LEU A 259 -4.18 -20.97 8.52
N ILE A 260 -4.84 -20.40 7.52
CA ILE A 260 -4.58 -20.72 6.11
C ILE A 260 -3.18 -20.26 5.67
N GLU A 261 -2.74 -19.07 6.07
CA GLU A 261 -1.37 -18.62 5.81
C GLU A 261 -0.33 -19.61 6.33
N VAL A 262 -0.49 -20.03 7.59
CA VAL A 262 0.43 -20.99 8.23
C VAL A 262 0.37 -22.35 7.57
N ILE A 263 -0.82 -22.84 7.20
CA ILE A 263 -0.99 -24.11 6.46
C ILE A 263 -0.24 -24.04 5.12
N VAL A 264 -0.42 -22.97 4.34
CA VAL A 264 0.28 -22.80 3.06
C VAL A 264 1.80 -22.78 3.29
N GLN A 265 2.27 -22.03 4.28
CA GLN A 265 3.68 -21.95 4.61
C GLN A 265 4.27 -23.33 4.96
N GLU A 266 3.57 -24.11 5.78
CA GLU A 266 4.03 -25.45 6.18
C GLU A 266 4.04 -26.42 4.99
N LEU A 267 3.04 -26.37 4.11
CA LEU A 267 3.03 -27.18 2.88
C LEU A 267 4.24 -26.84 1.99
N VAL A 268 4.53 -25.56 1.81
CA VAL A 268 5.65 -25.08 0.97
C VAL A 268 7.00 -25.46 1.59
N VAL A 269 7.20 -25.22 2.88
CA VAL A 269 8.46 -25.54 3.59
C VAL A 269 8.75 -27.04 3.57
N ASN A 270 7.72 -27.87 3.69
CA ASN A 270 7.85 -29.33 3.63
C ASN A 270 7.79 -29.89 2.19
N HIS A 271 7.88 -29.03 1.16
CA HIS A 271 7.86 -29.40 -0.26
C HIS A 271 6.65 -30.28 -0.64
N ARG A 272 5.48 -30.00 -0.05
CA ARG A 272 4.24 -30.73 -0.36
C ARG A 272 3.51 -30.07 -1.52
N ASN A 273 3.44 -30.78 -2.64
CA ASN A 273 2.83 -30.27 -3.86
C ASN A 273 1.36 -30.71 -3.95
N ILE A 274 0.44 -29.78 -3.71
CA ILE A 274 -1.02 -29.99 -3.81
C ILE A 274 -1.59 -29.30 -5.06
N THR A 275 -0.76 -28.98 -6.04
CA THR A 275 -1.11 -28.23 -7.26
C THR A 275 -0.58 -28.90 -8.53
N GLU A 276 -0.26 -30.19 -8.47
CA GLU A 276 0.35 -30.90 -9.61
C GLU A 276 -0.64 -31.16 -10.75
N SER A 277 -1.87 -31.54 -10.43
CA SER A 277 -2.93 -31.68 -11.42
C SER A 277 -3.65 -30.35 -11.63
N TYR A 278 -4.18 -30.15 -12.84
CA TYR A 278 -4.96 -28.93 -13.15
C TYR A 278 -6.15 -28.75 -12.22
N ASP A 279 -6.85 -29.82 -11.88
CA ASP A 279 -8.03 -29.80 -11.01
C ASP A 279 -7.69 -29.39 -9.57
N GLU A 280 -6.61 -29.95 -9.01
CA GLU A 280 -6.10 -29.57 -7.68
C GLU A 280 -5.63 -28.11 -7.66
N TRP A 281 -4.93 -27.68 -8.69
CA TRP A 281 -4.46 -26.31 -8.83
C TRP A 281 -5.63 -25.31 -8.87
N VAL A 282 -6.67 -25.61 -9.64
CA VAL A 282 -7.88 -24.77 -9.69
C VAL A 282 -8.61 -24.77 -8.34
N LYS A 283 -8.73 -25.92 -7.67
CA LYS A 283 -9.33 -26.02 -6.32
C LYS A 283 -8.55 -25.21 -5.29
N ALA A 284 -7.21 -25.26 -5.32
CA ALA A 284 -6.38 -24.45 -4.45
C ALA A 284 -6.61 -22.94 -4.69
N GLY A 285 -6.70 -22.52 -5.95
CA GLY A 285 -7.06 -21.15 -6.31
C GLY A 285 -8.43 -20.73 -5.80
N TRP A 286 -9.46 -21.56 -5.98
CA TRP A 286 -10.80 -21.29 -5.45
C TRP A 286 -10.81 -21.20 -3.93
N ALA A 287 -10.14 -22.11 -3.23
CA ALA A 287 -10.06 -22.12 -1.77
C ALA A 287 -9.46 -20.81 -1.23
N LEU A 288 -8.52 -20.22 -1.96
CA LEU A 288 -7.83 -18.99 -1.58
C LEU A 288 -8.54 -17.70 -2.06
N ARG A 289 -9.60 -17.82 -2.86
CA ARG A 289 -10.21 -16.66 -3.52
C ARG A 289 -10.76 -15.60 -2.57
N SER A 290 -11.26 -16.01 -1.41
CA SER A 290 -11.76 -15.13 -0.35
C SER A 290 -10.68 -14.62 0.60
N HIS A 291 -9.46 -15.18 0.53
CA HIS A 291 -8.38 -14.79 1.42
C HIS A 291 -7.78 -13.44 1.01
N PRO A 292 -7.47 -12.52 1.96
CA PRO A 292 -6.86 -11.22 1.66
C PRO A 292 -5.58 -11.33 0.82
N TYR A 293 -4.77 -12.38 1.05
CA TYR A 293 -3.51 -12.65 0.34
C TYR A 293 -3.64 -13.82 -0.66
N GLY A 294 -4.86 -14.12 -1.11
CA GLY A 294 -5.15 -15.36 -1.83
C GLY A 294 -4.28 -15.60 -3.07
N LEU A 295 -4.07 -14.58 -3.92
CA LEU A 295 -3.20 -14.72 -5.09
C LEU A 295 -1.75 -15.03 -4.70
N HIS A 296 -1.23 -14.37 -3.66
CA HIS A 296 0.12 -14.63 -3.19
C HIS A 296 0.31 -16.07 -2.69
N LEU A 297 -0.63 -16.53 -1.86
CA LEU A 297 -0.64 -17.90 -1.35
C LEU A 297 -0.82 -18.91 -2.50
N PHE A 298 -1.62 -18.57 -3.51
CA PHE A 298 -1.79 -19.39 -4.71
C PHE A 298 -0.48 -19.53 -5.50
N HIS A 299 0.29 -18.45 -5.65
CA HIS A 299 1.63 -18.51 -6.22
C HIS A 299 2.59 -19.37 -5.40
N GLN A 300 2.57 -19.23 -4.07
CA GLN A 300 3.42 -20.04 -3.19
C GLN A 300 3.16 -21.53 -3.37
N LEU A 301 1.91 -21.97 -3.33
CA LEU A 301 1.53 -23.36 -3.57
C LEU A 301 1.89 -23.82 -5.00
N SER A 302 1.60 -22.99 -6.00
CA SER A 302 1.87 -23.32 -7.41
C SER A 302 3.36 -23.52 -7.69
N ARG A 303 4.24 -22.81 -6.99
CA ARG A 303 5.71 -22.99 -7.10
C ARG A 303 6.22 -24.34 -6.63
N CYS A 304 5.42 -25.09 -5.88
CA CYS A 304 5.77 -26.46 -5.52
C CYS A 304 5.66 -27.43 -6.70
N SER A 305 4.95 -27.06 -7.76
CA SER A 305 4.86 -27.85 -9.00
C SER A 305 5.95 -27.46 -9.99
N SER A 306 6.54 -28.49 -10.65
CA SER A 306 7.48 -28.27 -11.75
C SER A 306 6.87 -27.56 -12.98
N LYS A 307 5.53 -27.52 -13.04
CA LYS A 307 4.75 -26.87 -14.11
C LYS A 307 4.47 -25.41 -13.83
N TYR A 308 4.96 -24.85 -12.72
CA TYR A 308 4.69 -23.46 -12.35
C TYR A 308 5.07 -22.49 -13.46
N ASN A 309 4.12 -21.63 -13.80
CA ASN A 309 4.31 -20.50 -14.70
C ASN A 309 3.57 -19.27 -14.12
N GLU A 310 4.31 -18.21 -13.87
CA GLU A 310 3.77 -17.00 -13.22
C GLU A 310 2.65 -16.35 -14.01
N ALA A 311 2.85 -16.18 -15.34
CA ALA A 311 1.86 -15.56 -16.22
C ALA A 311 0.56 -16.38 -16.28
N GLN A 312 0.67 -17.71 -16.39
CA GLN A 312 -0.49 -18.60 -16.38
C GLN A 312 -1.20 -18.59 -15.01
N THR A 313 -0.47 -18.51 -13.91
CA THR A 313 -1.05 -18.44 -12.57
C THR A 313 -1.83 -17.13 -12.38
N ASN A 314 -1.28 -16.00 -12.81
CA ASN A 314 -1.97 -14.72 -12.81
C ASN A 314 -3.23 -14.72 -13.67
N LEU A 315 -3.12 -15.27 -14.90
CA LEU A 315 -4.26 -15.36 -15.81
C LEU A 315 -5.37 -16.26 -15.22
N LYS A 316 -4.99 -17.40 -14.66
CA LYS A 316 -5.94 -18.30 -14.02
C LYS A 316 -6.64 -17.63 -12.85
N TRP A 317 -5.91 -16.93 -11.98
CA TRP A 317 -6.49 -16.18 -10.87
C TRP A 317 -7.55 -15.18 -11.33
N GLN A 318 -7.32 -14.46 -12.41
CA GLN A 318 -8.29 -13.52 -12.99
C GLN A 318 -9.56 -14.22 -13.50
N GLN A 319 -9.41 -15.45 -14.02
CA GLN A 319 -10.52 -16.26 -14.53
C GLN A 319 -11.32 -16.97 -13.42
N LEU A 320 -10.72 -17.16 -12.23
CA LEU A 320 -11.41 -17.80 -11.11
C LEU A 320 -12.48 -16.87 -10.55
N GLY A 321 -13.75 -17.29 -10.65
CA GLY A 321 -14.84 -16.72 -9.87
C GLY A 321 -14.81 -17.23 -8.42
N ASN A 322 -15.72 -16.73 -7.59
CA ASN A 322 -15.92 -17.28 -6.25
C ASN A 322 -16.59 -18.65 -6.33
N SER A 323 -16.01 -19.66 -5.68
CA SER A 323 -16.63 -20.97 -5.55
C SER A 323 -17.53 -20.99 -4.32
N GLN A 324 -18.72 -21.58 -4.45
CA GLN A 324 -19.61 -21.83 -3.30
C GLN A 324 -19.29 -23.17 -2.62
N THR A 325 -18.56 -24.05 -3.29
CA THR A 325 -18.31 -25.44 -2.83
C THR A 325 -16.88 -25.67 -2.36
N VAL A 326 -15.92 -24.92 -2.89
CA VAL A 326 -14.49 -25.03 -2.52
C VAL A 326 -14.13 -23.88 -1.62
N THR A 327 -13.85 -24.17 -0.35
CA THR A 327 -13.52 -23.22 0.71
C THR A 327 -12.17 -23.58 1.34
N TYR A 328 -11.77 -22.87 2.39
CA TYR A 328 -10.59 -23.18 3.22
C TYR A 328 -10.51 -24.65 3.67
N ASN A 329 -11.66 -25.34 3.75
CA ASN A 329 -11.69 -26.77 4.10
C ASN A 329 -10.88 -27.64 3.14
N TYR A 330 -10.75 -27.24 1.86
CA TYR A 330 -9.88 -27.93 0.92
C TYR A 330 -8.42 -27.89 1.35
N LEU A 331 -7.90 -26.73 1.75
CA LEU A 331 -6.51 -26.55 2.21
C LEU A 331 -6.28 -27.23 3.57
N ILE A 332 -7.26 -27.15 4.46
CA ILE A 332 -7.22 -27.84 5.77
C ILE A 332 -7.14 -29.36 5.54
N HIS A 333 -7.96 -29.88 4.64
CA HIS A 333 -7.91 -31.30 4.28
C HIS A 333 -6.58 -31.70 3.66
N ALA A 334 -6.08 -30.92 2.70
CA ALA A 334 -4.77 -31.15 2.09
C ALA A 334 -3.64 -31.14 3.12
N CYS A 335 -3.64 -30.20 4.06
CA CYS A 335 -2.68 -30.17 5.16
C CYS A 335 -2.71 -31.45 6.00
N LYS A 336 -3.87 -31.94 6.36
CA LYS A 336 -4.03 -33.19 7.13
C LYS A 336 -3.54 -34.41 6.38
N VAL A 337 -3.80 -34.47 5.07
CA VAL A 337 -3.37 -35.57 4.20
C VAL A 337 -1.85 -35.55 4.02
N GLU A 338 -1.26 -34.40 3.75
CA GLU A 338 0.13 -34.25 3.37
C GLU A 338 1.11 -34.19 4.57
N LEU A 339 0.68 -33.59 5.68
CA LEU A 339 1.52 -33.38 6.87
C LEU A 339 1.07 -34.21 8.08
N GLY A 340 -0.15 -34.73 8.05
CA GLY A 340 -0.75 -35.50 9.12
C GLY A 340 -1.57 -34.65 10.13
N GLU A 341 -2.46 -35.34 10.84
CA GLU A 341 -3.37 -34.72 11.83
C GLU A 341 -2.60 -34.06 12.99
N ASP A 342 -1.48 -34.63 13.43
CA ASP A 342 -0.70 -34.08 14.55
C ASP A 342 0.00 -32.78 14.17
N ALA A 343 0.54 -32.68 12.96
CA ALA A 343 1.09 -31.44 12.42
C ALA A 343 0.01 -30.37 12.32
N TYR A 344 -1.16 -30.70 11.81
CA TYR A 344 -2.29 -29.78 11.76
C TYR A 344 -2.69 -29.28 13.17
N ARG A 345 -2.75 -30.15 14.18
CA ARG A 345 -3.04 -29.75 15.57
C ARG A 345 -1.97 -28.80 16.13
N GLN A 346 -0.71 -29.02 15.81
CA GLN A 346 0.38 -28.12 16.22
C GLN A 346 0.25 -26.75 15.56
N ILE A 347 -0.08 -26.70 14.27
CA ILE A 347 -0.38 -25.46 13.54
C ILE A 347 -1.51 -24.69 14.22
N CYS A 348 -2.62 -25.36 14.53
CA CYS A 348 -3.74 -24.75 15.23
C CYS A 348 -3.34 -24.16 16.58
N ARG A 349 -2.56 -24.89 17.40
CA ARG A 349 -2.08 -24.40 18.70
C ARG A 349 -1.18 -23.17 18.55
N ARG A 350 -0.27 -23.18 17.56
CA ARG A 350 0.60 -22.03 17.27
C ARG A 350 -0.22 -20.78 16.91
N VAL A 351 -1.14 -20.91 15.96
CA VAL A 351 -2.01 -19.80 15.55
C VAL A 351 -2.83 -19.27 16.73
N TRP A 352 -3.40 -20.16 17.57
CA TRP A 352 -4.14 -19.73 18.77
C TRP A 352 -3.25 -18.98 19.77
N SER A 353 -2.00 -19.39 19.96
CA SER A 353 -1.10 -18.69 20.87
C SER A 353 -0.67 -17.31 20.32
N GLU A 354 -0.42 -17.21 19.02
CA GLU A 354 -0.07 -15.95 18.33
C GLU A 354 -1.21 -14.93 18.39
N MET A 355 -2.46 -15.37 18.31
CA MET A 355 -3.62 -14.48 18.29
C MET A 355 -4.09 -14.02 19.68
N LYS A 356 -3.60 -14.64 20.77
CA LYS A 356 -3.89 -14.26 22.16
C LYS A 356 -2.81 -13.37 22.80
N SER A 357 -1.64 -13.25 22.16
CA SER A 357 -0.54 -12.39 22.59
C SER A 357 -0.65 -11.00 21.99
#